data_9d78fe6541d53d401a693ef3bb8c2ee3
#
_entry.id   9d78fe6541d53d401a693ef3bb8c2ee3
#
_cell.length_a   1.000
_cell.length_b   1.000
_cell.length_c   1.000
_cell.angle_alpha   90.00
_cell.angle_beta   90.00
_cell.angle_gamma   90.00
#
_symmetry.space_group_name_H-M   'P 1'
#
loop_
_entity.id
_entity.type
_entity.pdbx_description
1 polymer ?
#
loop_
_entity_poly.entity_id
_entity_poly.type
_entity_poly.pdbx_seq_one_letter_code
_entity_poly.pdbx_strand_id
1 'polypeptide(L)'
;RGLGDVYKRQVLSCAIANGGSMDNVQPGIDYFKELAEAGRLDTGDTTSARLASGEMVCCVGNYDYSVLAWRDNIVAENPTMELDITIPSDGSVTNGYAQIINKYAPHPNAAGLAIEYLCSDEGAINRAEGYARPTKQDVTLPDDVKSKLLDDDLYKNCTNISDVDALNSACAEIAELWEREVLPLVQ
;
A
#
# COMPACT_ATOMS: atom_id res chain seq x y z
N ARG A 1 -6.47 -19.23 0.00
CA ARG A 1 -7.01 -17.87 0.30
C ARG A 1 -6.93 -17.06 -0.98
N GLY A 2 -8.01 -16.38 -1.36
CA GLY A 2 -8.00 -15.48 -2.52
C GLY A 2 -7.03 -14.30 -2.28
N LEU A 3 -6.50 -13.75 -3.37
CA LEU A 3 -5.56 -12.64 -3.34
C LEU A 3 -6.22 -11.41 -2.68
N GLY A 4 -5.64 -10.91 -1.59
CA GLY A 4 -6.13 -9.72 -0.90
C GLY A 4 -5.97 -8.43 -1.73
N ASP A 5 -6.69 -7.37 -1.41
CA ASP A 5 -6.68 -6.12 -2.19
C ASP A 5 -5.30 -5.46 -2.30
N VAL A 6 -4.46 -5.60 -1.27
CA VAL A 6 -3.06 -5.10 -1.29
C VAL A 6 -2.26 -5.80 -2.39
N TYR A 7 -2.36 -7.13 -2.49
CA TYR A 7 -1.63 -7.90 -3.50
C TYR A 7 -2.11 -7.63 -4.92
N LYS A 8 -3.41 -7.40 -5.12
CA LYS A 8 -3.93 -7.03 -6.45
C LYS A 8 -3.33 -5.71 -6.94
N ARG A 9 -3.21 -4.73 -6.06
CA ARG A 9 -2.56 -3.45 -6.38
C ARG A 9 -1.06 -3.59 -6.61
N GLN A 10 -0.39 -4.51 -5.91
CA GLN A 10 1.00 -4.87 -6.16
C GLN A 10 1.18 -5.40 -7.59
N VAL A 11 0.33 -6.33 -8.03
CA VAL A 11 0.36 -6.84 -9.41
C VAL A 11 0.07 -5.72 -10.41
N LEU A 12 -0.90 -4.83 -10.12
CA LEU A 12 -1.18 -3.68 -10.96
C LEU A 12 0.01 -2.73 -11.07
N SER A 13 0.70 -2.45 -9.95
CA SER A 13 1.93 -1.63 -9.97
C SER A 13 3.00 -2.26 -10.84
N CYS A 14 3.22 -3.58 -10.71
CA CYS A 14 4.15 -4.31 -11.57
C CYS A 14 3.72 -4.33 -13.04
N ALA A 15 2.40 -4.38 -13.33
CA ALA A 15 1.90 -4.28 -14.69
C ALA A 15 2.26 -2.92 -15.30
N ILE A 16 2.01 -1.83 -14.58
CA ILE A 16 2.35 -0.46 -15.02
C ILE A 16 3.86 -0.33 -15.27
N ALA A 17 4.69 -0.81 -14.36
CA ALA A 17 6.15 -0.79 -14.51
C ALA A 17 6.64 -1.55 -15.74
N ASN A 18 5.91 -2.57 -16.17
CA ASN A 18 6.23 -3.39 -17.33
C ASN A 18 5.40 -3.03 -18.60
N GLY A 19 4.88 -1.79 -18.67
CA GLY A 19 4.18 -1.28 -19.85
C GLY A 19 2.72 -1.70 -19.97
N GLY A 20 2.15 -2.24 -18.92
CA GLY A 20 0.72 -2.52 -18.79
C GLY A 20 -0.09 -1.33 -18.25
N SER A 21 -1.35 -1.61 -17.92
CA SER A 21 -2.32 -0.61 -17.42
C SER A 21 -3.43 -1.30 -16.63
N MET A 22 -4.44 -0.54 -16.18
CA MET A 22 -5.67 -1.12 -15.62
C MET A 22 -6.45 -1.98 -16.62
N ASP A 23 -6.32 -1.70 -17.92
CA ASP A 23 -6.96 -2.48 -19.00
C ASP A 23 -6.07 -3.62 -19.52
N ASN A 24 -4.84 -3.71 -19.05
CA ASN A 24 -3.87 -4.75 -19.42
C ASN A 24 -2.97 -5.09 -18.24
N VAL A 25 -3.41 -6.01 -17.42
CA VAL A 25 -2.70 -6.43 -16.21
C VAL A 25 -1.72 -7.59 -16.44
N GLN A 26 -1.74 -8.19 -17.64
CA GLN A 26 -0.93 -9.36 -17.97
C GLN A 26 0.58 -9.17 -17.73
N PRO A 27 1.22 -8.01 -18.06
CA PRO A 27 2.64 -7.82 -17.78
C PRO A 27 3.02 -7.95 -16.30
N GLY A 28 2.10 -7.60 -15.39
CA GLY A 28 2.29 -7.80 -13.95
C GLY A 28 2.22 -9.27 -13.56
N ILE A 29 1.28 -10.01 -14.13
CA ILE A 29 1.16 -11.46 -13.94
C ILE A 29 2.41 -12.18 -14.45
N ASP A 30 2.90 -11.83 -15.64
CA ASP A 30 4.09 -12.44 -16.23
C ASP A 30 5.33 -12.20 -15.37
N TYR A 31 5.48 -11.00 -14.80
CA TYR A 31 6.55 -10.71 -13.84
C TYR A 31 6.50 -11.63 -12.61
N PHE A 32 5.32 -11.86 -12.03
CA PHE A 32 5.19 -12.75 -10.87
C PHE A 32 5.34 -14.24 -11.23
N LYS A 33 5.00 -14.64 -12.46
CA LYS A 33 5.30 -15.99 -12.97
C LYS A 33 6.81 -16.24 -13.01
N GLU A 34 7.58 -15.30 -13.56
CA GLU A 34 9.04 -15.40 -13.59
C GLU A 34 9.63 -15.52 -12.19
N LEU A 35 9.12 -14.76 -11.22
CA LEU A 35 9.55 -14.88 -9.82
C LEU A 35 9.21 -16.23 -9.20
N ALA A 36 8.01 -16.76 -9.46
CA ALA A 36 7.57 -18.05 -8.96
C ALA A 36 8.41 -19.19 -9.57
N GLU A 37 8.62 -19.20 -10.88
CA GLU A 37 9.47 -20.17 -11.59
C GLU A 37 10.92 -20.15 -11.09
N ALA A 38 11.42 -18.96 -10.72
CA ALA A 38 12.75 -18.80 -10.14
C ALA A 38 12.84 -19.19 -8.65
N GLY A 39 11.72 -19.61 -8.01
CA GLY A 39 11.65 -19.92 -6.57
C GLY A 39 11.90 -18.70 -5.68
N ARG A 40 11.57 -17.50 -6.15
CA ARG A 40 11.81 -16.21 -5.45
C ARG A 40 10.52 -15.56 -4.94
N LEU A 41 9.38 -16.19 -5.14
CA LEU A 41 8.08 -15.69 -4.72
C LEU A 41 7.64 -16.37 -3.43
N ASP A 42 7.54 -15.61 -2.37
CA ASP A 42 6.93 -16.02 -1.11
C ASP A 42 5.48 -15.48 -1.06
N THR A 43 4.51 -16.39 -0.98
CA THR A 43 3.07 -16.07 -0.88
C THR A 43 2.53 -16.09 0.55
N GLY A 44 3.40 -16.22 1.54
CA GLY A 44 3.07 -16.14 2.96
C GLY A 44 2.61 -14.74 3.37
N ASP A 45 1.99 -14.64 4.55
CA ASP A 45 1.53 -13.35 5.08
C ASP A 45 2.73 -12.40 5.31
N THR A 46 2.63 -11.19 4.80
CA THR A 46 3.61 -10.13 5.05
C THR A 46 3.37 -9.56 6.44
N THR A 47 4.33 -9.77 7.36
CA THR A 47 4.24 -9.30 8.74
C THR A 47 5.55 -8.64 9.20
N SER A 48 5.44 -7.69 10.14
CA SER A 48 6.62 -7.08 10.78
C SER A 48 7.51 -8.09 11.49
N ALA A 49 6.93 -9.15 12.06
CA ALA A 49 7.68 -10.21 12.74
C ALA A 49 8.59 -11.01 11.78
N ARG A 50 8.10 -11.35 10.60
CA ARG A 50 8.90 -12.05 9.57
C ARG A 50 10.01 -11.16 9.02
N LEU A 51 9.75 -9.85 8.90
CA LEU A 51 10.75 -8.88 8.50
C LEU A 51 11.82 -8.73 9.60
N ALA A 52 11.41 -8.58 10.87
CA ALA A 52 12.30 -8.44 12.02
C ALA A 52 13.19 -9.68 12.26
N SER A 53 12.69 -10.88 11.97
CA SER A 53 13.45 -12.14 12.09
C SER A 53 14.41 -12.39 10.91
N GLY A 54 14.32 -11.62 9.83
CA GLY A 54 15.08 -11.86 8.60
C GLY A 54 14.56 -13.04 7.76
N GLU A 55 13.43 -13.64 8.12
CA GLU A 55 12.76 -14.66 7.31
C GLU A 55 12.29 -14.06 5.98
N MET A 56 11.84 -12.81 6.01
CA MET A 56 11.47 -12.03 4.84
C MET A 56 12.46 -10.89 4.65
N VAL A 57 13.18 -10.89 3.54
CA VAL A 57 14.22 -9.90 3.23
C VAL A 57 13.64 -8.66 2.56
N CYS A 58 12.59 -8.83 1.77
CA CYS A 58 11.93 -7.76 1.02
C CYS A 58 10.43 -7.97 0.99
N CYS A 59 9.66 -6.92 1.19
CA CYS A 59 8.22 -6.93 0.94
C CYS A 59 7.85 -5.80 -0.03
N VAL A 60 6.96 -6.11 -0.95
CA VAL A 60 6.51 -5.19 -2.01
C VAL A 60 5.00 -4.99 -1.89
N GLY A 61 4.52 -3.81 -2.26
CA GLY A 61 3.09 -3.52 -2.38
C GLY A 61 2.34 -3.25 -1.08
N ASN A 62 3.05 -3.10 0.04
CA ASN A 62 2.43 -2.67 1.28
C ASN A 62 2.15 -1.15 1.26
N TYR A 63 1.26 -0.72 2.13
CA TYR A 63 1.04 0.71 2.34
C TYR A 63 2.24 1.34 3.04
N ASP A 64 2.67 2.50 2.56
CA ASP A 64 3.79 3.27 3.10
C ASP A 64 3.67 3.53 4.60
N TYR A 65 2.51 3.96 5.08
CA TYR A 65 2.28 4.19 6.52
C TYR A 65 2.49 2.94 7.38
N SER A 66 2.16 1.75 6.86
CA SER A 66 2.34 0.50 7.60
C SER A 66 3.79 0.11 7.71
N VAL A 67 4.54 0.17 6.60
CA VAL A 67 5.96 -0.21 6.61
C VAL A 67 6.83 0.81 7.33
N LEU A 68 6.44 2.08 7.34
CA LEU A 68 7.09 3.11 8.17
C LEU A 68 6.94 2.80 9.67
N ALA A 69 5.72 2.45 10.10
CA ALA A 69 5.49 2.04 11.49
C ALA A 69 6.25 0.75 11.84
N TRP A 70 6.34 -0.21 10.93
CA TRP A 70 7.14 -1.43 11.16
C TRP A 70 8.62 -1.12 11.28
N ARG A 71 9.18 -0.30 10.38
CA ARG A 71 10.58 0.14 10.44
C ARG A 71 10.91 0.71 11.81
N ASP A 72 10.14 1.70 12.25
CA ASP A 72 10.44 2.42 13.49
C ASP A 72 10.33 1.50 14.71
N ASN A 73 9.35 0.60 14.76
CA ASN A 73 9.22 -0.38 15.83
C ASN A 73 10.36 -1.41 15.82
N ILE A 74 10.72 -1.95 14.65
CA ILE A 74 11.79 -2.94 14.52
C ILE A 74 13.14 -2.33 14.89
N VAL A 75 13.44 -1.12 14.42
CA VAL A 75 14.70 -0.44 14.75
C VAL A 75 14.76 -0.04 16.23
N ALA A 76 13.63 0.31 16.86
CA ALA A 76 13.57 0.58 18.29
C ALA A 76 13.91 -0.66 19.13
N GLU A 77 13.48 -1.84 18.70
CA GLU A 77 13.77 -3.12 19.37
C GLU A 77 15.17 -3.66 19.02
N ASN A 78 15.62 -3.45 17.79
CA ASN A 78 16.93 -3.88 17.29
C ASN A 78 17.65 -2.74 16.53
N PRO A 79 18.38 -1.86 17.23
CA PRO A 79 19.05 -0.69 16.64
C PRO A 79 20.16 -1.03 15.62
N THR A 80 20.56 -2.29 15.52
CA THR A 80 21.55 -2.74 14.51
C THR A 80 20.92 -3.15 13.19
N MET A 81 19.59 -3.21 13.13
CA MET A 81 18.87 -3.57 11.92
C MET A 81 18.68 -2.35 11.02
N GLU A 82 19.13 -2.46 9.79
CA GLU A 82 18.94 -1.44 8.75
C GLU A 82 17.76 -1.84 7.88
N LEU A 83 16.75 -0.98 7.81
CA LEU A 83 15.56 -1.15 6.97
C LEU A 83 15.41 0.08 6.07
N ASP A 84 15.44 -0.14 4.77
CA ASP A 84 15.21 0.89 3.77
C ASP A 84 13.78 0.77 3.17
N ILE A 85 13.16 1.91 2.93
CA ILE A 85 11.82 2.00 2.35
C ILE A 85 11.88 2.96 1.16
N THR A 86 11.45 2.48 0.02
CA THR A 86 11.38 3.29 -1.19
C THR A 86 10.03 3.17 -1.89
N ILE A 87 9.70 4.19 -2.67
CA ILE A 87 8.56 4.19 -3.58
C ILE A 87 9.12 4.04 -4.99
N PRO A 88 8.90 2.92 -5.68
CA PRO A 88 9.35 2.73 -7.05
C PRO A 88 8.82 3.83 -7.97
N SER A 89 9.71 4.42 -8.78
CA SER A 89 9.35 5.55 -9.66
C SER A 89 8.70 5.13 -10.98
N ASP A 90 8.71 3.84 -11.28
CA ASP A 90 8.31 3.24 -12.56
C ASP A 90 6.94 2.54 -12.51
N GLY A 91 6.38 2.27 -11.32
CA GLY A 91 5.14 1.52 -11.26
C GLY A 91 4.38 1.60 -9.93
N SER A 92 4.49 2.70 -9.18
CA SER A 92 3.72 2.85 -7.96
C SER A 92 2.34 3.45 -8.19
N VAL A 93 1.36 3.00 -7.41
CA VAL A 93 -0.02 3.52 -7.44
C VAL A 93 -0.37 4.19 -6.12
N THR A 94 -1.09 5.30 -6.18
CA THR A 94 -1.68 5.95 -5.01
C THR A 94 -3.17 5.70 -4.96
N ASN A 95 -3.69 5.57 -3.74
CA ASN A 95 -5.11 5.44 -3.49
C ASN A 95 -5.46 6.08 -2.14
N GLY A 96 -6.64 6.69 -2.08
CA GLY A 96 -7.18 7.30 -0.86
C GLY A 96 -8.16 6.38 -0.15
N TYR A 97 -8.35 6.61 1.14
CA TYR A 97 -9.46 6.02 1.90
C TYR A 97 -10.66 6.96 1.88
N ALA A 98 -11.84 6.40 1.62
CA ALA A 98 -13.10 7.13 1.75
C ALA A 98 -13.69 6.89 3.14
N GLN A 99 -14.24 7.96 3.73
CA GLN A 99 -15.00 7.88 4.97
C GLN A 99 -16.48 7.91 4.64
N ILE A 100 -17.23 7.00 5.22
CA ILE A 100 -18.67 6.89 4.99
C ILE A 100 -19.42 6.83 6.32
N ILE A 101 -20.62 7.41 6.35
CA ILE A 101 -21.55 7.22 7.46
C ILE A 101 -22.58 6.17 7.02
N ASN A 102 -22.67 5.08 7.79
CA ASN A 102 -23.66 4.06 7.53
C ASN A 102 -25.08 4.65 7.69
N LYS A 103 -25.97 4.36 6.74
CA LYS A 103 -27.39 4.82 6.77
C LYS A 103 -28.11 4.45 8.09
N TYR A 104 -27.70 3.35 8.69
CA TYR A 104 -28.29 2.83 9.94
C TYR A 104 -27.39 3.08 11.15
N ALA A 105 -26.48 4.06 11.07
CA ALA A 105 -25.63 4.42 12.21
C ALA A 105 -26.50 4.80 13.42
N PRO A 106 -26.23 4.26 14.62
CA PRO A 106 -27.00 4.61 15.82
C PRO A 106 -26.78 6.07 16.25
N HIS A 107 -25.63 6.67 15.87
CA HIS A 107 -25.24 8.02 16.22
C HIS A 107 -24.69 8.78 14.98
N PRO A 108 -25.53 9.08 13.95
CA PRO A 108 -25.04 9.63 12.69
C PRO A 108 -24.43 11.03 12.84
N ASN A 109 -24.93 11.85 13.77
CA ASN A 109 -24.38 13.19 14.02
C ASN A 109 -22.99 13.10 14.68
N ALA A 110 -22.76 12.17 15.59
CA ALA A 110 -21.45 11.94 16.18
C ALA A 110 -20.44 11.42 15.12
N ALA A 111 -20.90 10.53 14.24
CA ALA A 111 -20.10 10.07 13.11
C ALA A 111 -19.73 11.22 12.15
N GLY A 112 -20.67 12.12 11.87
CA GLY A 112 -20.42 13.32 11.10
C GLY A 112 -19.36 14.23 11.75
N LEU A 113 -19.49 14.49 13.05
CA LEU A 113 -18.52 15.28 13.80
C LEU A 113 -17.12 14.63 13.78
N ALA A 114 -17.03 13.31 13.89
CA ALA A 114 -15.75 12.60 13.79
C ALA A 114 -15.12 12.74 12.40
N ILE A 115 -15.89 12.70 11.33
CA ILE A 115 -15.42 12.95 9.96
C ILE A 115 -14.93 14.40 9.81
N GLU A 116 -15.66 15.37 10.32
CA GLU A 116 -15.25 16.77 10.33
C GLU A 116 -13.91 16.99 11.04
N TYR A 117 -13.76 16.37 12.22
CA TYR A 117 -12.49 16.38 12.94
C TYR A 117 -11.36 15.78 12.11
N LEU A 118 -11.57 14.62 11.51
CA LEU A 118 -10.57 13.96 10.68
C LEU A 118 -10.19 14.78 9.43
N CYS A 119 -11.08 15.65 8.95
CA CYS A 119 -10.81 16.57 7.84
C CYS A 119 -10.20 17.91 8.28
N SER A 120 -10.11 18.17 9.58
CA SER A 120 -9.46 19.38 10.14
C SER A 120 -7.93 19.28 10.07
N ASP A 121 -7.23 20.41 10.31
CA ASP A 121 -5.77 20.43 10.39
C ASP A 121 -5.26 19.56 11.53
N GLU A 122 -5.90 19.63 12.71
CA GLU A 122 -5.55 18.79 13.85
C GLU A 122 -5.72 17.31 13.54
N GLY A 123 -6.84 16.92 12.94
CA GLY A 123 -7.09 15.52 12.54
C GLY A 123 -6.11 15.04 11.45
N ALA A 124 -5.69 15.94 10.55
CA ALA A 124 -4.68 15.63 9.55
C ALA A 124 -3.29 15.43 10.19
N ILE A 125 -2.90 16.27 11.16
CA ILE A 125 -1.65 16.12 11.91
C ILE A 125 -1.67 14.81 12.72
N ASN A 126 -2.74 14.53 13.47
CA ASN A 126 -2.85 13.30 14.26
C ASN A 126 -2.75 12.02 13.39
N ARG A 127 -3.29 12.05 12.16
CA ARG A 127 -3.10 10.94 11.22
C ARG A 127 -1.66 10.83 10.72
N ALA A 128 -1.00 11.98 10.50
CA ALA A 128 0.40 12.01 10.08
C ALA A 128 1.36 11.52 11.19
N GLU A 129 1.03 11.72 12.47
CA GLU A 129 1.73 11.10 13.59
C GLU A 129 1.71 9.57 13.51
N GLY A 130 0.63 9.00 12.97
CA GLY A 130 0.48 7.58 12.62
C GLY A 130 0.98 7.23 11.22
N TYR A 131 1.85 8.05 10.63
CA TYR A 131 2.47 7.88 9.31
C TYR A 131 1.54 8.04 8.10
N ALA A 132 0.25 8.32 8.29
CA ALA A 132 -0.67 8.50 7.17
C ALA A 132 -0.53 9.91 6.59
N ARG A 133 -0.13 10.01 5.33
CA ARG A 133 0.02 11.31 4.63
C ARG A 133 -1.32 12.04 4.58
N PRO A 134 -1.35 13.35 4.92
CA PRO A 134 -2.57 14.14 4.80
C PRO A 134 -3.05 14.23 3.36
N THR A 135 -4.35 14.11 3.17
CA THR A 135 -4.99 14.41 1.88
C THR A 135 -5.25 15.91 1.70
N LYS A 136 -5.25 16.66 2.80
CA LYS A 136 -5.36 18.11 2.82
C LYS A 136 -4.01 18.72 2.47
N GLN A 137 -3.96 19.51 1.38
CA GLN A 137 -2.70 20.01 0.81
C GLN A 137 -2.11 21.23 1.55
N ASP A 138 -2.94 21.99 2.26
CA ASP A 138 -2.59 23.26 2.94
C ASP A 138 -2.27 23.08 4.44
N VAL A 139 -2.14 21.85 4.90
CA VAL A 139 -1.78 21.56 6.30
C VAL A 139 -0.26 21.65 6.48
N THR A 140 0.17 22.42 7.47
CA THR A 140 1.57 22.47 7.89
C THR A 140 1.82 21.44 8.97
N LEU A 141 2.62 20.42 8.67
CA LEU A 141 3.01 19.40 9.64
C LEU A 141 4.13 19.93 10.54
N PRO A 142 4.12 19.61 11.86
CA PRO A 142 5.26 19.79 12.74
C PRO A 142 6.51 19.06 12.21
N ASP A 143 7.70 19.61 12.45
CA ASP A 143 8.96 19.07 11.92
C ASP A 143 9.24 17.64 12.38
N ASP A 144 8.89 17.31 13.62
CA ASP A 144 9.04 15.97 14.20
C ASP A 144 8.10 14.95 13.55
N VAL A 145 6.91 15.37 13.13
CA VAL A 145 5.95 14.53 12.38
C VAL A 145 6.43 14.37 10.93
N LYS A 146 6.82 15.48 10.29
CA LYS A 146 7.31 15.47 8.91
C LYS A 146 8.54 14.59 8.73
N SER A 147 9.45 14.58 9.70
CA SER A 147 10.69 13.77 9.65
C SER A 147 10.46 12.26 9.66
N LYS A 148 9.29 11.80 10.08
CA LYS A 148 8.92 10.37 10.08
C LYS A 148 8.41 9.89 8.73
N LEU A 149 7.90 10.81 7.89
CA LEU A 149 7.33 10.50 6.58
C LEU A 149 8.43 10.42 5.51
N LEU A 150 8.14 9.70 4.44
CA LEU A 150 9.00 9.70 3.25
C LEU A 150 8.92 11.06 2.54
N ASP A 151 9.97 11.39 1.78
CA ASP A 151 10.02 12.63 1.00
C ASP A 151 8.88 12.68 -0.03
N ASP A 152 8.26 13.85 -0.17
CA ASP A 152 7.17 14.09 -1.13
C ASP A 152 7.60 13.83 -2.57
N ASP A 153 8.88 14.03 -2.87
CA ASP A 153 9.44 13.82 -4.20
C ASP A 153 9.34 12.37 -4.67
N LEU A 154 9.34 11.40 -3.75
CA LEU A 154 9.19 9.97 -4.07
C LEU A 154 7.81 9.64 -4.65
N TYR A 155 6.80 10.46 -4.38
CA TYR A 155 5.42 10.21 -4.82
C TYR A 155 5.06 10.89 -6.15
N LYS A 156 5.95 11.69 -6.73
CA LYS A 156 5.67 12.48 -7.94
C LYS A 156 5.26 11.65 -9.15
N ASN A 157 5.80 10.45 -9.27
CA ASN A 157 5.54 9.55 -10.38
C ASN A 157 4.49 8.48 -10.08
N CYS A 158 3.85 8.53 -8.92
CA CYS A 158 2.80 7.58 -8.60
C CYS A 158 1.56 7.80 -9.46
N THR A 159 1.02 6.72 -9.99
CA THR A 159 -0.25 6.75 -10.72
C THR A 159 -1.40 6.91 -9.73
N ASN A 160 -2.16 8.00 -9.87
CA ASN A 160 -3.37 8.20 -9.07
C ASN A 160 -4.55 7.47 -9.73
N ILE A 161 -5.15 6.55 -8.99
CA ILE A 161 -6.30 5.79 -9.46
C ILE A 161 -7.58 6.56 -9.08
N SER A 162 -8.22 7.16 -10.08
CA SER A 162 -9.49 7.89 -9.92
C SER A 162 -10.71 7.10 -10.41
N ASP A 163 -10.52 6.14 -11.33
CA ASP A 163 -11.57 5.28 -11.83
C ASP A 163 -11.69 4.01 -11.00
N VAL A 164 -12.68 4.00 -10.11
CA VAL A 164 -12.92 2.88 -9.17
C VAL A 164 -13.48 1.65 -9.89
N ASP A 165 -14.27 1.84 -10.95
CA ASP A 165 -14.86 0.72 -11.70
C ASP A 165 -13.79 0.02 -12.53
N ALA A 166 -12.90 0.77 -13.18
CA ALA A 166 -11.74 0.22 -13.87
C ALA A 166 -10.81 -0.52 -12.89
N LEU A 167 -10.54 0.05 -11.71
CA LEU A 167 -9.76 -0.62 -10.68
C LEU A 167 -10.38 -1.93 -10.21
N ASN A 168 -11.70 -1.95 -9.97
CA ASN A 168 -12.41 -3.16 -9.55
C ASN A 168 -12.34 -4.25 -10.62
N SER A 169 -12.48 -3.87 -11.90
CA SER A 169 -12.36 -4.78 -13.04
C SER A 169 -10.96 -5.36 -13.15
N ALA A 170 -9.92 -4.53 -13.07
CA ALA A 170 -8.52 -4.95 -13.05
C ALA A 170 -8.22 -5.89 -11.86
N CYS A 171 -8.72 -5.55 -10.68
CA CYS A 171 -8.56 -6.40 -9.49
C CYS A 171 -9.24 -7.78 -9.62
N ALA A 172 -10.39 -7.84 -10.29
CA ALA A 172 -11.07 -9.11 -10.55
C ALA A 172 -10.28 -9.98 -11.53
N GLU A 173 -9.81 -9.38 -12.63
CA GLU A 173 -8.96 -10.05 -13.63
C GLU A 173 -7.64 -10.54 -13.01
N ILE A 174 -6.96 -9.71 -12.23
CA ILE A 174 -5.74 -10.08 -11.51
C ILE A 174 -5.98 -11.31 -10.63
N ALA A 175 -7.09 -11.36 -9.88
CA ALA A 175 -7.38 -12.50 -9.02
C ALA A 175 -7.54 -13.80 -9.82
N GLU A 176 -8.24 -13.75 -10.93
CA GLU A 176 -8.44 -14.91 -11.82
C GLU A 176 -7.12 -15.38 -12.44
N LEU A 177 -6.36 -14.44 -13.00
CA LEU A 177 -5.06 -14.73 -13.63
C LEU A 177 -4.05 -15.28 -12.62
N TRP A 178 -4.02 -14.73 -11.41
CA TRP A 178 -3.15 -15.18 -10.34
C TRP A 178 -3.39 -16.64 -9.97
N GLU A 179 -4.65 -17.02 -9.73
CA GLU A 179 -5.03 -18.39 -9.40
C GLU A 179 -4.71 -19.36 -10.53
N ARG A 180 -4.86 -18.92 -11.78
CA ARG A 180 -4.65 -19.78 -12.95
C ARG A 180 -3.19 -19.90 -13.34
N GLU A 181 -2.40 -18.83 -13.27
CA GLU A 181 -1.08 -18.76 -13.90
C GLU A 181 0.09 -18.62 -12.93
N VAL A 182 -0.10 -18.01 -11.76
CA VAL A 182 0.99 -17.80 -10.81
C VAL A 182 0.99 -18.85 -9.71
N LEU A 183 -0.16 -19.04 -9.06
CA LEU A 183 -0.26 -19.91 -7.88
C LEU A 183 0.20 -21.36 -8.14
N PRO A 184 -0.06 -22.00 -9.31
CA PRO A 184 0.43 -23.34 -9.58
C PRO A 184 1.96 -23.46 -9.71
N LEU A 185 2.68 -22.35 -9.87
CA LEU A 185 4.14 -22.29 -10.01
C LEU A 185 4.85 -22.09 -8.67
N VAL A 186 4.12 -21.68 -7.64
CA VAL A 186 4.67 -21.48 -6.30
C VAL A 186 4.90 -22.85 -5.64
N GLN A 187 6.13 -23.13 -5.26
CA GLN A 187 6.56 -24.39 -4.63
C GLN A 187 6.50 -24.31 -3.10
#